data_7f4c38fad86643637e8a264b5a6d97bf
#
_entry.id   7f4c38fad86643637e8a264b5a6d97bf
#
_cell.length_a   1.000
_cell.length_b   1.000
_cell.length_c   1.000
_cell.angle_alpha   90.00
_cell.angle_beta   90.00
_cell.angle_gamma   90.00
#
_symmetry.space_group_name_H-M   'P 1'
#
loop_
_entity.id
_entity.type
_entity.pdbx_description
1 polymer ?
#
loop_
_entity_poly.entity_id
_entity_poly.type
_entity_poly.pdbx_seq_one_letter_code
_entity_poly.pdbx_strand_id
1 'polypeptide(L)'
;AASDVYKRQKGEIMILDVSNLSHGFGDRAIFENVSFRLLAGEHIGLVGANGEGKSTFMNIVTGSLMPDEGTVTWAKNVKVGYLDQHTVLEPGMTIGGVLRDAFSRLFDMEKRINEICDKLAEVTDEDEMNTLLEEMGLLQDLLDSHDFYIIDSKVEEVARAFDLLQLGLDKDVTELSGGQRTKVLLAKLLLEKPEILLLDEPTNYLDAHHIEWLKRYLQEYENAFILISHDIPFLNSVVNIIYLSLIHI
;
A
#
# COMPACT_ATOMS: atom_id res chain seq x y z
N ALA A 1 21.42 -21.14 -8.36
CA ALA A 1 21.44 -21.95 -7.15
C ALA A 1 21.38 -21.07 -5.87
N ALA A 2 20.62 -19.97 -5.90
CA ALA A 2 20.38 -19.12 -4.73
C ALA A 2 18.89 -18.91 -4.51
N SER A 3 18.04 -19.79 -5.00
CA SER A 3 16.58 -19.61 -5.05
C SER A 3 15.77 -20.42 -4.04
N ASP A 4 16.39 -21.10 -3.08
CA ASP A 4 15.68 -22.07 -2.22
C ASP A 4 15.89 -21.82 -0.72
N VAL A 5 15.89 -20.58 -0.26
CA VAL A 5 15.90 -20.29 1.18
C VAL A 5 14.53 -19.84 1.67
N TYR A 6 13.46 -20.45 1.19
CA TYR A 6 12.18 -20.44 1.90
C TYR A 6 12.15 -21.61 2.89
N LYS A 7 12.98 -21.57 3.91
CA LYS A 7 12.78 -22.47 5.05
C LYS A 7 11.60 -21.98 5.86
N ARG A 8 10.45 -22.61 5.66
CA ARG A 8 9.32 -22.60 6.60
C ARG A 8 9.78 -23.14 7.96
N GLN A 9 10.29 -22.27 8.81
CA GLN A 9 10.13 -22.44 10.25
C GLN A 9 8.89 -21.66 10.63
N LYS A 10 8.00 -22.28 11.39
CA LYS A 10 6.67 -21.76 11.77
C LYS A 10 6.66 -20.22 11.91
N GLY A 11 6.07 -19.50 10.95
CA GLY A 11 5.63 -18.13 11.11
C GLY A 11 6.43 -17.04 10.40
N GLU A 12 7.64 -17.29 9.86
CA GLU A 12 8.49 -16.21 9.33
C GLU A 12 8.57 -16.26 7.79
N ILE A 13 7.58 -15.66 7.12
CA ILE A 13 7.68 -15.43 5.67
C ILE A 13 8.41 -14.10 5.47
N MET A 14 9.63 -14.16 4.92
CA MET A 14 10.38 -12.97 4.55
C MET A 14 9.75 -12.33 3.31
N ILE A 15 9.45 -11.04 3.40
CA ILE A 15 8.78 -10.28 2.34
C ILE A 15 9.76 -9.32 1.66
N LEU A 16 10.69 -8.73 2.43
CA LEU A 16 11.73 -7.84 1.93
C LEU A 16 13.07 -8.25 2.52
N ASP A 17 14.08 -8.37 1.67
CA ASP A 17 15.49 -8.50 2.06
C ASP A 17 16.31 -7.37 1.43
N VAL A 18 16.95 -6.60 2.26
CA VAL A 18 17.91 -5.56 1.89
C VAL A 18 19.27 -6.01 2.39
N SER A 19 20.22 -6.17 1.49
CA SER A 19 21.53 -6.73 1.81
C SER A 19 22.66 -5.80 1.36
N ASN A 20 23.52 -5.43 2.32
CA ASN A 20 24.75 -4.63 2.13
C ASN A 20 24.50 -3.30 1.40
N LEU A 21 23.38 -2.64 1.74
CA LEU A 21 22.97 -1.40 1.09
C LEU A 21 23.94 -0.28 1.44
N SER A 22 24.50 0.38 0.41
CA SER A 22 25.28 1.60 0.55
C SER A 22 24.75 2.65 -0.42
N HIS A 23 24.61 3.88 0.05
CA HIS A 23 24.20 5.01 -0.78
C HIS A 23 24.64 6.34 -0.18
N GLY A 24 25.03 7.29 -1.04
CA GLY A 24 25.46 8.63 -0.65
C GLY A 24 25.11 9.69 -1.70
N PHE A 25 25.23 10.94 -1.32
CA PHE A 25 25.10 12.09 -2.20
C PHE A 25 26.40 12.91 -2.17
N GLY A 26 27.12 12.89 -3.31
CA GLY A 26 28.45 13.49 -3.39
C GLY A 26 29.42 12.84 -2.38
N ASP A 27 30.03 13.64 -1.53
CA ASP A 27 31.00 13.17 -0.52
C ASP A 27 30.33 12.72 0.81
N ARG A 28 29.00 12.75 0.90
CA ARG A 28 28.26 12.39 2.10
C ARG A 28 27.64 11.00 1.96
N ALA A 29 28.17 10.02 2.68
CA ALA A 29 27.51 8.74 2.85
C ALA A 29 26.22 8.89 3.68
N ILE A 30 25.15 8.25 3.22
CA ILE A 30 23.85 8.17 3.92
C ILE A 30 23.68 6.80 4.54
N PHE A 31 24.05 5.74 3.83
CA PHE A 31 24.07 4.35 4.31
C PHE A 31 25.42 3.72 3.98
N GLU A 32 25.93 2.91 4.89
CA GLU A 32 27.13 2.12 4.68
C GLU A 32 26.88 0.69 5.15
N ASN A 33 26.78 -0.24 4.17
CA ASN A 33 26.63 -1.68 4.42
C ASN A 33 25.43 -2.06 5.30
N VAL A 34 24.28 -1.38 5.10
CA VAL A 34 23.04 -1.63 5.85
C VAL A 34 22.37 -2.90 5.35
N SER A 35 21.99 -3.79 6.27
CA SER A 35 21.17 -4.96 5.98
C SER A 35 19.91 -4.94 6.82
N PHE A 36 18.76 -5.23 6.17
CA PHE A 36 17.45 -5.10 6.77
C PHE A 36 16.52 -6.17 6.24
N ARG A 37 15.66 -6.72 7.08
CA ARG A 37 14.64 -7.69 6.69
C ARG A 37 13.29 -7.30 7.24
N LEU A 38 12.25 -7.57 6.45
CA LEU A 38 10.87 -7.44 6.84
C LEU A 38 10.16 -8.78 6.68
N LEU A 39 9.53 -9.23 7.73
CA LEU A 39 8.73 -10.46 7.75
C LEU A 39 7.23 -10.15 7.64
N ALA A 40 6.44 -11.14 7.23
CA ALA A 40 4.99 -10.99 7.16
C ALA A 40 4.39 -10.64 8.54
N GLY A 41 3.53 -9.62 8.56
CA GLY A 41 2.89 -9.15 9.79
C GLY A 41 3.79 -8.35 10.74
N GLU A 42 5.03 -8.02 10.36
CA GLU A 42 5.85 -7.12 11.15
C GLU A 42 5.45 -5.66 10.95
N HIS A 43 5.35 -4.94 12.04
CA HIS A 43 5.07 -3.51 12.09
C HIS A 43 6.33 -2.78 12.55
N ILE A 44 7.03 -2.18 11.59
CA ILE A 44 8.34 -1.59 11.81
C ILE A 44 8.26 -0.06 11.81
N GLY A 45 8.83 0.56 12.84
CA GLY A 45 9.06 1.99 12.92
C GLY A 45 10.52 2.35 12.61
N LEU A 46 10.73 3.31 11.71
CA LEU A 46 12.04 3.88 11.44
C LEU A 46 12.12 5.25 12.10
N VAL A 47 13.05 5.39 13.04
CA VAL A 47 13.27 6.63 13.81
C VAL A 47 14.69 7.14 13.56
N GLY A 48 14.83 8.44 13.45
CA GLY A 48 16.11 9.10 13.25
C GLY A 48 15.92 10.59 12.98
N ALA A 49 16.99 11.38 13.07
CA ALA A 49 16.94 12.82 12.80
C ALA A 49 16.62 13.12 11.32
N ASN A 50 16.18 14.35 11.06
CA ASN A 50 15.96 14.80 9.69
C ASN A 50 17.29 14.79 8.90
N GLY A 51 17.21 14.26 7.66
CA GLY A 51 18.39 14.13 6.81
C GLY A 51 19.25 12.87 7.06
N GLU A 52 18.82 11.97 7.95
CA GLU A 52 19.48 10.67 8.19
C GLU A 52 19.07 9.56 7.20
N GLY A 53 18.45 9.92 6.08
CA GLY A 53 18.23 8.98 4.98
C GLY A 53 16.95 8.14 5.06
N LYS A 54 16.02 8.37 6.01
CA LYS A 54 14.79 7.57 6.12
C LYS A 54 13.96 7.55 4.83
N SER A 55 13.67 8.73 4.26
CA SER A 55 12.96 8.83 2.98
C SER A 55 13.81 8.32 1.81
N THR A 56 15.15 8.48 1.88
CA THR A 56 16.08 7.87 0.90
C THR A 56 15.98 6.36 0.90
N PHE A 57 15.93 5.74 2.10
CA PHE A 57 15.71 4.31 2.24
C PHE A 57 14.36 3.88 1.62
N MET A 58 13.26 4.60 1.90
CA MET A 58 11.96 4.33 1.30
C MET A 58 12.02 4.41 -0.24
N ASN A 59 12.68 5.43 -0.79
CA ASN A 59 12.86 5.58 -2.23
C ASN A 59 13.69 4.44 -2.86
N ILE A 60 14.67 3.92 -2.14
CA ILE A 60 15.47 2.79 -2.60
C ILE A 60 14.65 1.50 -2.57
N VAL A 61 13.94 1.21 -1.48
CA VAL A 61 13.14 -0.02 -1.38
C VAL A 61 11.94 -0.02 -2.34
N THR A 62 11.39 1.15 -2.68
CA THR A 62 10.33 1.29 -3.71
C THR A 62 10.87 1.26 -5.15
N GLY A 63 12.20 1.31 -5.33
CA GLY A 63 12.83 1.35 -6.65
C GLY A 63 12.83 2.72 -7.32
N SER A 64 12.38 3.78 -6.63
CA SER A 64 12.40 5.16 -7.12
C SER A 64 13.82 5.74 -7.14
N LEU A 65 14.73 5.16 -6.37
CA LEU A 65 16.14 5.51 -6.30
C LEU A 65 17.00 4.25 -6.35
N MET A 66 18.05 4.25 -7.17
CA MET A 66 19.00 3.14 -7.22
C MET A 66 20.05 3.29 -6.12
N PRO A 67 20.38 2.24 -5.37
CA PRO A 67 21.51 2.26 -4.44
C PRO A 67 22.85 2.28 -5.18
N ASP A 68 23.90 2.76 -4.53
CA ASP A 68 25.26 2.69 -5.06
C ASP A 68 25.82 1.27 -4.97
N GLU A 69 25.52 0.58 -3.86
CA GLU A 69 25.89 -0.84 -3.64
C GLU A 69 24.78 -1.57 -2.89
N GLY A 70 24.81 -2.89 -2.96
CA GLY A 70 23.86 -3.77 -2.28
C GLY A 70 22.66 -4.15 -3.15
N THR A 71 21.72 -4.86 -2.54
CA THR A 71 20.53 -5.39 -3.24
C THR A 71 19.28 -5.24 -2.40
N VAL A 72 18.17 -4.96 -3.09
CA VAL A 72 16.82 -4.98 -2.53
C VAL A 72 16.03 -6.08 -3.22
N THR A 73 15.53 -7.03 -2.46
CA THR A 73 14.80 -8.18 -3.00
C THR A 73 13.44 -8.31 -2.32
N TRP A 74 12.38 -8.17 -3.10
CA TRP A 74 11.01 -8.41 -2.69
C TRP A 74 10.59 -9.86 -2.92
N ALA A 75 9.75 -10.41 -2.06
CA ALA A 75 9.10 -11.68 -2.32
C ALA A 75 8.24 -11.59 -3.60
N LYS A 76 8.04 -12.74 -4.27
CA LYS A 76 7.25 -12.77 -5.51
C LYS A 76 5.78 -12.45 -5.22
N ASN A 77 5.16 -11.68 -6.12
CA ASN A 77 3.74 -11.32 -6.11
C ASN A 77 3.29 -10.52 -4.88
N VAL A 78 4.20 -9.80 -4.21
CA VAL A 78 3.87 -8.93 -3.08
C VAL A 78 3.41 -7.58 -3.60
N LYS A 79 2.23 -7.15 -3.18
CA LYS A 79 1.71 -5.80 -3.44
C LYS A 79 2.27 -4.83 -2.41
N VAL A 80 3.10 -3.90 -2.88
CA VAL A 80 3.67 -2.81 -2.06
C VAL A 80 2.85 -1.56 -2.26
N GLY A 81 2.33 -0.99 -1.19
CA GLY A 81 1.67 0.31 -1.21
C GLY A 81 2.56 1.37 -0.57
N TYR A 82 2.79 2.45 -1.26
CA TYR A 82 3.59 3.59 -0.77
C TYR A 82 2.80 4.88 -0.91
N LEU A 83 2.79 5.67 0.18
CA LEU A 83 2.21 7.00 0.13
C LEU A 83 3.18 7.94 -0.57
N ASP A 84 3.06 8.01 -1.89
CA ASP A 84 3.82 8.95 -2.70
C ASP A 84 3.12 10.31 -2.76
N GLN A 85 3.73 11.31 -2.13
CA GLN A 85 3.24 12.69 -2.15
C GLN A 85 3.32 13.33 -3.54
N HIS A 86 4.05 12.73 -4.47
CA HIS A 86 4.21 13.17 -5.86
C HIS A 86 3.22 12.50 -6.81
N THR A 87 2.36 11.61 -6.32
CA THR A 87 1.32 11.00 -7.15
C THR A 87 0.48 12.08 -7.81
N VAL A 88 0.49 12.08 -9.14
CA VAL A 88 -0.25 13.04 -9.94
C VAL A 88 -1.72 12.62 -9.96
N LEU A 89 -2.58 13.47 -9.39
CA LEU A 89 -4.02 13.37 -9.55
C LEU A 89 -4.42 14.18 -10.79
N GLU A 90 -4.99 13.53 -11.79
CA GLU A 90 -5.31 14.16 -13.07
C GLU A 90 -6.61 14.98 -13.01
N PRO A 91 -6.73 16.07 -13.81
CA PRO A 91 -7.98 16.80 -13.97
C PRO A 91 -9.12 15.89 -14.45
N GLY A 92 -10.30 16.06 -13.86
CA GLY A 92 -11.48 15.24 -14.15
C GLY A 92 -11.62 14.01 -13.27
N MET A 93 -10.63 13.67 -12.43
CA MET A 93 -10.79 12.67 -11.38
C MET A 93 -11.56 13.27 -10.20
N THR A 94 -12.56 12.57 -9.70
CA THR A 94 -13.28 12.96 -8.47
C THR A 94 -12.68 12.26 -7.25
N ILE A 95 -12.91 12.81 -6.04
CA ILE A 95 -12.49 12.17 -4.79
C ILE A 95 -13.02 10.73 -4.73
N GLY A 96 -14.31 10.53 -4.99
CA GLY A 96 -14.93 9.20 -4.99
C GLY A 96 -14.35 8.28 -6.04
N GLY A 97 -14.03 8.80 -7.22
CA GLY A 97 -13.36 8.06 -8.30
C GLY A 97 -11.98 7.55 -7.86
N VAL A 98 -11.15 8.42 -7.26
CA VAL A 98 -9.82 8.05 -6.73
C VAL A 98 -9.92 6.99 -5.64
N LEU A 99 -10.89 7.09 -4.73
CA LEU A 99 -11.06 6.10 -3.66
C LEU A 99 -11.54 4.75 -4.21
N ARG A 100 -12.47 4.74 -5.18
CA ARG A 100 -12.93 3.50 -5.84
C ARG A 100 -11.86 2.83 -6.69
N ASP A 101 -10.90 3.60 -7.22
CA ASP A 101 -9.77 3.05 -7.98
C ASP A 101 -8.90 2.10 -7.15
N ALA A 102 -8.93 2.19 -5.82
CA ALA A 102 -8.33 1.20 -4.92
C ALA A 102 -8.84 -0.24 -5.19
N PHE A 103 -10.02 -0.37 -5.77
CA PHE A 103 -10.70 -1.63 -6.08
C PHE A 103 -10.79 -1.90 -7.59
N SER A 104 -10.01 -1.19 -8.42
CA SER A 104 -10.05 -1.27 -9.89
C SER A 104 -10.05 -2.72 -10.40
N ARG A 105 -9.21 -3.58 -9.83
CA ARG A 105 -9.13 -5.01 -10.18
C ARG A 105 -10.47 -5.74 -9.99
N LEU A 106 -11.24 -5.41 -8.95
CA LEU A 106 -12.53 -6.04 -8.68
C LEU A 106 -13.58 -5.54 -9.68
N PHE A 107 -13.55 -4.26 -10.04
CA PHE A 107 -14.41 -3.72 -11.10
C PHE A 107 -14.07 -4.30 -12.47
N ASP A 108 -12.80 -4.57 -12.77
CA ASP A 108 -12.40 -5.27 -13.99
C ASP A 108 -12.93 -6.70 -14.03
N MET A 109 -12.94 -7.41 -12.89
CA MET A 109 -13.54 -8.74 -12.79
C MET A 109 -15.06 -8.71 -13.00
N GLU A 110 -15.77 -7.75 -12.40
CA GLU A 110 -17.21 -7.55 -12.62
C GLU A 110 -17.50 -7.26 -14.11
N LYS A 111 -16.72 -6.36 -14.72
CA LYS A 111 -16.84 -6.09 -16.15
C LYS A 111 -16.64 -7.34 -16.98
N ARG A 112 -15.65 -8.17 -16.63
CA ARG A 112 -15.40 -9.43 -17.33
C ARG A 112 -16.57 -10.41 -17.19
N ILE A 113 -17.21 -10.49 -16.02
CA ILE A 113 -18.43 -11.30 -15.83
C ILE A 113 -19.55 -10.82 -16.77
N ASN A 114 -19.77 -9.51 -16.87
CA ASN A 114 -20.78 -8.95 -17.78
C ASN A 114 -20.48 -9.29 -19.24
N GLU A 115 -19.21 -9.19 -19.68
CA GLU A 115 -18.78 -9.60 -21.02
C GLU A 115 -19.04 -11.10 -21.29
N ILE A 116 -18.84 -11.95 -20.27
CA ILE A 116 -19.11 -13.38 -20.35
C ILE A 116 -20.63 -13.62 -20.49
N CYS A 117 -21.46 -12.92 -19.71
CA CYS A 117 -22.90 -13.01 -19.81
C CYS A 117 -23.40 -12.66 -21.22
N ASP A 118 -22.86 -11.58 -21.81
CA ASP A 118 -23.22 -11.18 -23.18
C ASP A 118 -22.80 -12.25 -24.19
N LYS A 119 -21.62 -12.82 -24.07
CA LYS A 119 -21.16 -13.91 -24.96
C LYS A 119 -21.96 -15.18 -24.82
N LEU A 120 -22.34 -15.56 -23.61
CA LEU A 120 -23.16 -16.76 -23.38
C LEU A 120 -24.51 -16.70 -24.08
N ALA A 121 -25.03 -15.50 -24.36
CA ALA A 121 -26.27 -15.32 -25.13
C ALA A 121 -26.13 -15.67 -26.64
N GLU A 122 -24.90 -15.69 -27.17
CA GLU A 122 -24.57 -15.87 -28.57
C GLU A 122 -23.89 -17.22 -28.87
N VAL A 123 -23.25 -17.83 -27.86
CA VAL A 123 -22.45 -19.07 -27.97
C VAL A 123 -23.41 -20.26 -28.14
N THR A 124 -23.11 -21.11 -29.14
CA THR A 124 -23.83 -22.36 -29.42
C THR A 124 -22.97 -23.60 -29.22
N ASP A 125 -21.64 -23.43 -29.05
CA ASP A 125 -20.70 -24.49 -28.80
C ASP A 125 -20.72 -24.85 -27.32
N GLU A 126 -20.90 -26.14 -27.00
CA GLU A 126 -21.05 -26.62 -25.61
C GLU A 126 -19.73 -26.54 -24.82
N ASP A 127 -18.57 -26.76 -25.46
CA ASP A 127 -17.27 -26.71 -24.80
C ASP A 127 -16.89 -25.25 -24.48
N GLU A 128 -17.17 -24.33 -25.41
CA GLU A 128 -16.97 -22.90 -25.17
C GLU A 128 -17.88 -22.37 -24.07
N MET A 129 -19.15 -22.78 -24.06
CA MET A 129 -20.14 -22.42 -23.04
C MET A 129 -19.66 -22.88 -21.64
N ASN A 130 -19.22 -24.13 -21.51
CA ASN A 130 -18.74 -24.66 -20.24
C ASN A 130 -17.49 -23.89 -19.75
N THR A 131 -16.54 -23.56 -20.63
CA THR A 131 -15.35 -22.77 -20.30
C THR A 131 -15.71 -21.37 -19.76
N LEU A 132 -16.66 -20.69 -20.40
CA LEU A 132 -17.13 -19.38 -19.97
C LEU A 132 -17.86 -19.45 -18.61
N LEU A 133 -18.67 -20.49 -18.39
CA LEU A 133 -19.36 -20.70 -17.11
C LEU A 133 -18.36 -20.98 -15.96
N GLU A 134 -17.32 -21.76 -16.20
CA GLU A 134 -16.26 -21.99 -15.21
C GLU A 134 -15.50 -20.69 -14.89
N GLU A 135 -15.10 -19.92 -15.92
CA GLU A 135 -14.46 -18.61 -15.72
C GLU A 135 -15.34 -17.67 -14.90
N MET A 136 -16.62 -17.58 -15.24
CA MET A 136 -17.59 -16.74 -14.52
C MET A 136 -17.72 -17.14 -13.05
N GLY A 137 -17.81 -18.45 -12.77
CA GLY A 137 -17.89 -18.97 -11.40
C GLY A 137 -16.67 -18.58 -10.58
N LEU A 138 -15.44 -18.74 -11.12
CA LEU A 138 -14.21 -18.35 -10.44
C LEU A 138 -14.14 -16.85 -10.16
N LEU A 139 -14.55 -16.00 -11.11
CA LEU A 139 -14.59 -14.55 -10.92
C LEU A 139 -15.62 -14.16 -9.86
N GLN A 140 -16.79 -14.79 -9.84
CA GLN A 140 -17.83 -14.55 -8.84
C GLN A 140 -17.33 -14.88 -7.43
N ASP A 141 -16.70 -16.05 -7.25
CA ASP A 141 -16.11 -16.47 -5.96
C ASP A 141 -15.04 -15.47 -5.48
N LEU A 142 -14.24 -14.92 -6.42
CA LEU A 142 -13.26 -13.89 -6.11
C LEU A 142 -13.91 -12.57 -5.67
N LEU A 143 -14.97 -12.12 -6.34
CA LEU A 143 -15.70 -10.91 -5.94
C LEU A 143 -16.33 -11.07 -4.55
N ASP A 144 -16.94 -12.22 -4.27
CA ASP A 144 -17.56 -12.53 -2.98
C ASP A 144 -16.51 -12.57 -1.86
N SER A 145 -15.35 -13.21 -2.10
CA SER A 145 -14.28 -13.32 -1.11
C SER A 145 -13.58 -12.00 -0.80
N HIS A 146 -13.69 -11.00 -1.69
CA HIS A 146 -13.11 -9.66 -1.51
C HIS A 146 -14.15 -8.59 -1.13
N ASP A 147 -15.34 -9.01 -0.72
CA ASP A 147 -16.40 -8.10 -0.26
C ASP A 147 -16.79 -7.02 -1.30
N PHE A 148 -16.83 -7.40 -2.59
CA PHE A 148 -17.11 -6.47 -3.70
C PHE A 148 -18.38 -5.65 -3.48
N TYR A 149 -19.45 -6.29 -3.02
CA TYR A 149 -20.78 -5.66 -2.89
C TYR A 149 -20.88 -4.62 -1.76
N ILE A 150 -19.86 -4.51 -0.91
CA ILE A 150 -19.81 -3.48 0.14
C ILE A 150 -18.72 -2.43 -0.07
N ILE A 151 -18.11 -2.37 -1.28
CA ILE A 151 -17.05 -1.40 -1.60
C ILE A 151 -17.51 0.03 -1.33
N ASP A 152 -18.73 0.42 -1.73
CA ASP A 152 -19.25 1.76 -1.51
C ASP A 152 -19.32 2.10 -0.02
N SER A 153 -19.69 1.14 0.83
CA SER A 153 -19.69 1.32 2.28
C SER A 153 -18.28 1.46 2.85
N LYS A 154 -17.29 0.69 2.34
CA LYS A 154 -15.89 0.83 2.74
C LYS A 154 -15.30 2.18 2.33
N VAL A 155 -15.61 2.63 1.11
CA VAL A 155 -15.19 3.95 0.61
C VAL A 155 -15.81 5.06 1.47
N GLU A 156 -17.10 4.97 1.79
CA GLU A 156 -17.78 5.97 2.64
C GLU A 156 -17.22 6.00 4.05
N GLU A 157 -16.92 4.85 4.65
CA GLU A 157 -16.34 4.75 5.98
C GLU A 157 -14.98 5.48 6.05
N VAL A 158 -14.08 5.18 5.12
CA VAL A 158 -12.75 5.80 5.07
C VAL A 158 -12.85 7.28 4.70
N ALA A 159 -13.72 7.64 3.75
CA ALA A 159 -13.96 9.03 3.39
C ALA A 159 -14.49 9.87 4.57
N ARG A 160 -15.35 9.27 5.40
CA ARG A 160 -15.84 9.90 6.64
C ARG A 160 -14.72 10.07 7.65
N ALA A 161 -13.86 9.07 7.82
CA ALA A 161 -12.75 9.11 8.76
C ALA A 161 -11.74 10.23 8.48
N PHE A 162 -11.61 10.65 7.22
CA PHE A 162 -10.72 11.73 6.79
C PHE A 162 -11.46 13.04 6.42
N ASP A 163 -12.73 13.18 6.81
CA ASP A 163 -13.59 14.34 6.50
C ASP A 163 -13.78 14.64 5.00
N LEU A 164 -13.53 13.65 4.13
CA LEU A 164 -13.64 13.80 2.68
C LEU A 164 -15.11 13.92 2.22
N LEU A 165 -16.06 13.34 2.98
CA LEU A 165 -17.50 13.48 2.69
C LEU A 165 -17.96 14.93 2.74
N GLN A 166 -17.38 15.75 3.63
CA GLN A 166 -17.72 17.17 3.76
C GLN A 166 -17.26 18.00 2.56
N LEU A 167 -16.23 17.51 1.84
CA LEU A 167 -15.74 18.13 0.61
C LEU A 167 -16.63 17.82 -0.59
N GLY A 168 -17.40 16.72 -0.53
CA GLY A 168 -18.17 16.15 -1.62
C GLY A 168 -17.35 15.14 -2.44
N LEU A 169 -17.82 13.90 -2.55
CA LEU A 169 -17.11 12.85 -3.29
C LEU A 169 -17.03 13.10 -4.81
N ASP A 170 -17.94 13.92 -5.35
CA ASP A 170 -17.96 14.31 -6.77
C ASP A 170 -17.02 15.50 -7.08
N LYS A 171 -16.36 16.06 -6.05
CA LYS A 171 -15.44 17.17 -6.24
C LYS A 171 -14.18 16.74 -6.99
N ASP A 172 -13.76 17.58 -7.96
CA ASP A 172 -12.54 17.37 -8.73
C ASP A 172 -11.31 17.48 -7.83
N VAL A 173 -10.38 16.54 -7.93
CA VAL A 173 -9.18 16.47 -7.09
C VAL A 173 -8.21 17.63 -7.34
N THR A 174 -8.29 18.30 -8.48
CA THR A 174 -7.46 19.47 -8.78
C THR A 174 -7.84 20.69 -7.94
N GLU A 175 -9.07 20.75 -7.43
CA GLU A 175 -9.56 21.82 -6.56
C GLU A 175 -9.13 21.66 -5.09
N LEU A 176 -8.49 20.55 -4.76
CA LEU A 176 -8.07 20.22 -3.40
C LEU A 176 -6.78 20.94 -3.01
N SER A 177 -6.69 21.38 -1.75
CA SER A 177 -5.43 21.82 -1.16
C SER A 177 -4.42 20.64 -1.07
N GLY A 178 -3.14 20.96 -0.91
CA GLY A 178 -2.09 19.92 -0.78
C GLY A 178 -2.39 18.91 0.34
N GLY A 179 -2.79 19.39 1.53
CA GLY A 179 -3.15 18.50 2.63
C GLY A 179 -4.39 17.64 2.36
N GLN A 180 -5.40 18.19 1.65
CA GLN A 180 -6.57 17.41 1.24
C GLN A 180 -6.22 16.33 0.22
N ARG A 181 -5.33 16.63 -0.74
CA ARG A 181 -4.82 15.63 -1.69
C ARG A 181 -4.10 14.49 -0.96
N THR A 182 -3.25 14.82 0.00
CA THR A 182 -2.54 13.80 0.80
C THR A 182 -3.53 12.93 1.57
N LYS A 183 -4.61 13.48 2.15
CA LYS A 183 -5.68 12.71 2.80
C LYS A 183 -6.37 11.75 1.82
N VAL A 184 -6.68 12.19 0.60
CA VAL A 184 -7.30 11.34 -0.44
C VAL A 184 -6.36 10.19 -0.84
N LEU A 185 -5.08 10.48 -1.06
CA LEU A 185 -4.08 9.46 -1.41
C LEU A 185 -3.86 8.46 -0.29
N LEU A 186 -3.79 8.94 0.97
CA LEU A 186 -3.69 8.05 2.13
C LEU A 186 -4.94 7.18 2.25
N ALA A 187 -6.14 7.74 2.13
CA ALA A 187 -7.40 7.02 2.17
C ALA A 187 -7.46 5.93 1.08
N LYS A 188 -7.06 6.24 -0.17
CA LYS A 188 -6.95 5.26 -1.25
C LYS A 188 -6.01 4.12 -0.88
N LEU A 189 -4.80 4.46 -0.41
CA LEU A 189 -3.78 3.49 -0.03
C LEU A 189 -4.26 2.53 1.08
N LEU A 190 -4.98 3.05 2.07
CA LEU A 190 -5.56 2.24 3.15
C LEU A 190 -6.68 1.32 2.64
N LEU A 191 -7.50 1.77 1.67
CA LEU A 191 -8.52 0.96 1.02
C LEU A 191 -7.92 -0.18 0.19
N GLU A 192 -6.76 0.04 -0.43
CA GLU A 192 -6.05 -0.98 -1.22
C GLU A 192 -5.55 -2.17 -0.39
N LYS A 193 -5.33 -2.00 0.91
CA LYS A 193 -4.83 -3.01 1.86
C LYS A 193 -3.66 -3.83 1.29
N PRO A 194 -2.55 -3.21 0.88
CA PRO A 194 -1.41 -3.93 0.29
C PRO A 194 -0.79 -4.91 1.30
N GLU A 195 -0.06 -5.94 0.82
CA GLU A 195 0.69 -6.85 1.69
C GLU A 195 1.81 -6.15 2.46
N ILE A 196 2.28 -5.02 1.93
CA ILE A 196 3.23 -4.16 2.62
C ILE A 196 2.81 -2.71 2.44
N LEU A 197 2.66 -2.01 3.56
CA LEU A 197 2.31 -0.61 3.59
C LEU A 197 3.53 0.21 4.01
N LEU A 198 3.94 1.14 3.16
CA LEU A 198 5.05 2.07 3.41
C LEU A 198 4.49 3.46 3.67
N LEU A 199 4.73 4.00 4.86
CA LEU A 199 4.23 5.31 5.28
C LEU A 199 5.40 6.22 5.71
N ASP A 200 5.57 7.33 5.00
CA ASP A 200 6.55 8.36 5.35
C ASP A 200 5.82 9.59 5.90
N GLU A 201 5.93 9.81 7.23
CA GLU A 201 5.32 10.91 7.96
C GLU A 201 3.82 11.10 7.68
N PRO A 202 2.97 10.05 7.79
CA PRO A 202 1.58 10.11 7.38
C PRO A 202 0.74 11.08 8.23
N THR A 203 1.23 11.45 9.41
CA THR A 203 0.53 12.32 10.37
C THR A 203 0.68 13.81 10.08
N ASN A 204 1.61 14.23 9.20
CA ASN A 204 1.92 15.65 8.97
C ASN A 204 0.74 16.53 8.52
N TYR A 205 -0.27 15.93 7.88
CA TYR A 205 -1.44 16.67 7.35
C TYR A 205 -2.75 16.24 8.03
N LEU A 206 -2.64 15.54 9.16
CA LEU A 206 -3.76 15.00 9.91
C LEU A 206 -3.93 15.78 11.22
N ASP A 207 -5.17 16.02 11.60
CA ASP A 207 -5.49 16.49 12.94
C ASP A 207 -5.62 15.31 13.94
N ALA A 208 -5.81 15.62 15.21
CA ALA A 208 -5.84 14.63 16.28
C ALA A 208 -6.89 13.52 16.08
N HIS A 209 -8.03 13.86 15.46
CA HIS A 209 -9.10 12.88 15.21
C HIS A 209 -8.67 11.87 14.12
N HIS A 210 -8.10 12.36 13.02
CA HIS A 210 -7.60 11.51 11.94
C HIS A 210 -6.42 10.63 12.41
N ILE A 211 -5.52 11.18 13.24
CA ILE A 211 -4.40 10.43 13.81
C ILE A 211 -4.91 9.28 14.69
N GLU A 212 -5.93 9.53 15.54
CA GLU A 212 -6.50 8.48 16.39
C GLU A 212 -7.20 7.38 15.56
N TRP A 213 -7.87 7.75 14.46
CA TRP A 213 -8.45 6.77 13.55
C TRP A 213 -7.38 5.95 12.83
N LEU A 214 -6.34 6.61 12.28
CA LEU A 214 -5.21 5.95 11.62
C LEU A 214 -4.49 4.99 12.57
N LYS A 215 -4.30 5.39 13.83
CA LYS A 215 -3.73 4.54 14.87
C LYS A 215 -4.50 3.25 15.05
N ARG A 216 -5.84 3.33 15.19
CA ARG A 216 -6.69 2.13 15.31
C ARG A 216 -6.58 1.25 14.08
N TYR A 217 -6.64 1.85 12.90
CA TYR A 217 -6.49 1.13 11.64
C TYR A 217 -5.17 0.36 11.56
N LEU A 218 -4.05 1.00 11.92
CA LEU A 218 -2.71 0.37 11.90
C LEU A 218 -2.55 -0.70 12.99
N GLN A 219 -3.20 -0.55 14.14
CA GLN A 219 -3.21 -1.57 15.19
C GLN A 219 -3.94 -2.86 14.77
N GLU A 220 -4.93 -2.74 13.90
CA GLU A 220 -5.73 -3.85 13.36
C GLU A 220 -5.19 -4.34 12.00
N TYR A 221 -4.11 -3.70 11.50
CA TYR A 221 -3.54 -4.07 10.20
C TYR A 221 -2.82 -5.42 10.29
N GLU A 222 -3.31 -6.42 9.56
CA GLU A 222 -2.80 -7.79 9.63
C GLU A 222 -1.51 -7.99 8.82
N ASN A 223 -1.31 -7.15 7.80
CA ASN A 223 -0.15 -7.22 6.91
C ASN A 223 1.04 -6.43 7.49
N ALA A 224 2.20 -6.53 6.83
CA ALA A 224 3.39 -5.82 7.27
C ALA A 224 3.33 -4.33 6.92
N PHE A 225 3.97 -3.49 7.74
CA PHE A 225 4.22 -2.10 7.35
C PHE A 225 5.56 -1.56 7.86
N ILE A 226 6.05 -0.54 7.16
CA ILE A 226 7.16 0.30 7.60
C ILE A 226 6.64 1.73 7.75
N LEU A 227 6.81 2.29 8.93
CA LEU A 227 6.34 3.62 9.30
C LEU A 227 7.52 4.51 9.71
N ILE A 228 7.65 5.66 9.04
CA ILE A 228 8.50 6.76 9.47
C ILE A 228 7.61 7.77 10.17
N SER A 229 7.93 8.14 11.41
CA SER A 229 7.24 9.22 12.11
C SER A 229 8.13 9.87 13.16
N HIS A 230 7.95 11.17 13.33
CA HIS A 230 8.51 11.94 14.43
C HIS A 230 7.64 11.94 15.69
N ASP A 231 6.37 11.54 15.55
CA ASP A 231 5.44 11.35 16.67
C ASP A 231 5.73 10.02 17.37
N ILE A 232 6.63 10.07 18.35
CA ILE A 232 7.05 8.86 19.10
C ILE A 232 5.88 8.19 19.85
N PRO A 233 4.96 8.92 20.52
CA PRO A 233 3.76 8.32 21.10
C PRO A 233 2.90 7.57 20.09
N PHE A 234 2.66 8.14 18.91
CA PHE A 234 1.93 7.49 17.82
C PHE A 234 2.67 6.23 17.36
N LEU A 235 3.96 6.36 17.04
CA LEU A 235 4.78 5.26 16.55
C LEU A 235 4.79 4.08 17.54
N ASN A 236 5.08 4.34 18.82
CA ASN A 236 5.09 3.30 19.87
C ASN A 236 3.75 2.60 20.04
N SER A 237 2.65 3.23 19.64
CA SER A 237 1.31 2.65 19.77
C SER A 237 0.94 1.67 18.67
N VAL A 238 1.66 1.70 17.52
CA VAL A 238 1.28 0.94 16.32
C VAL A 238 2.36 -0.03 15.83
N VAL A 239 3.64 0.15 16.26
CA VAL A 239 4.74 -0.72 15.82
C VAL A 239 5.14 -1.72 16.90
N ASN A 240 5.66 -2.87 16.47
CA ASN A 240 6.23 -3.88 17.36
C ASN A 240 7.76 -3.94 17.32
N ILE A 241 8.38 -3.32 16.31
CA ILE A 241 9.84 -3.24 16.14
C ILE A 241 10.22 -1.79 15.81
N ILE A 242 11.28 -1.30 16.44
CA ILE A 242 11.82 0.04 16.15
C ILE A 242 13.27 -0.08 15.72
N TYR A 243 13.59 0.49 14.56
CA TYR A 243 14.94 0.70 14.10
C TYR A 243 15.34 2.15 14.33
N LEU A 244 16.41 2.34 15.10
CA LEU A 244 17.00 3.65 15.41
C LEU A 244 18.11 3.95 14.41
N SER A 245 17.93 4.99 13.60
CA SER A 245 18.92 5.48 12.62
C SER A 245 19.54 4.39 11.73
N LEU A 246 19.29 4.45 10.44
CA LEU A 246 19.86 3.50 9.46
C LEU A 246 21.38 3.67 9.24
N ILE A 247 22.01 4.70 9.87
CA ILE A 247 23.45 4.98 9.76
C ILE A 247 24.29 4.07 10.69
N HIS A 248 23.66 3.44 11.67
CA HIS A 248 24.34 2.68 12.72
C HIS A 248 23.80 1.26 12.94
N ILE A 249 23.19 0.66 11.94
CA ILE A 249 22.76 -0.75 12.00
C ILE A 249 23.83 -1.66 11.45
#